data_d80a839e4d7316ce8add869c29f72e32
#
_entry.id   d80a839e4d7316ce8add869c29f72e32
#
_cell.length_a   1.000
_cell.length_b   1.000
_cell.length_c   1.000
_cell.angle_alpha   90.00
_cell.angle_beta   90.00
_cell.angle_gamma   90.00
#
_symmetry.space_group_name_H-M   'P 1'
#
loop_
_entity.id
_entity.type
_entity.pdbx_description
1 polymer ?
#
loop_
_entity_poly.entity_id
_entity_poly.type
_entity_poly.pdbx_seq_one_letter_code
_entity_poly.pdbx_strand_id
1 'polypeptide(L)'
;IEINQYFKTHHYSTKEMAASFRNKEEIIALAGCDKITISPKLLSELENSHEDVTDYVLLNKLMFKEKQYEEMTYESFTEYLELNNMAKEKLIGGIESFAKDTKTFENLLLSFR
;
A
#
# COMPACT_ATOMS: atom_id res chain seq x y z
N ILE A 1 -5.66 5.15 -3.52
CA ILE A 1 -5.82 6.18 -4.59
C ILE A 1 -4.82 7.32 -4.38
N GLU A 2 -4.77 7.97 -3.21
CA GLU A 2 -3.89 9.13 -2.95
C GLU A 2 -2.40 8.80 -3.16
N ILE A 3 -1.93 7.64 -2.69
CA ILE A 3 -0.55 7.19 -2.89
C ILE A 3 -0.22 7.05 -4.38
N ASN A 4 -1.12 6.45 -5.16
CA ASN A 4 -0.95 6.31 -6.61
C ASN A 4 -0.87 7.69 -7.28
N GLN A 5 -1.79 8.58 -6.92
CA GLN A 5 -1.81 9.95 -7.43
C GLN A 5 -0.51 10.68 -7.09
N TYR A 6 -0.02 10.55 -5.86
CA TYR A 6 1.25 11.12 -5.43
C TYR A 6 2.41 10.61 -6.30
N PHE A 7 2.54 9.29 -6.44
CA PHE A 7 3.61 8.71 -7.24
C PHE A 7 3.55 9.13 -8.71
N LYS A 8 2.35 9.20 -9.30
CA LYS A 8 2.19 9.63 -10.70
C LYS A 8 2.48 11.12 -10.87
N THR A 9 2.00 11.98 -9.96
CA THR A 9 2.21 13.43 -10.01
C THR A 9 3.69 13.79 -9.91
N HIS A 10 4.43 13.08 -9.05
CA HIS A 10 5.86 13.34 -8.84
C HIS A 10 6.79 12.45 -9.67
N HIS A 11 6.24 11.73 -10.65
CA HIS A 11 7.00 10.88 -11.57
C HIS A 11 7.86 9.79 -10.88
N TYR A 12 7.41 9.29 -9.72
CA TYR A 12 8.07 8.16 -9.09
C TYR A 12 7.91 6.87 -9.91
N SER A 13 8.99 6.12 -10.05
CA SER A 13 8.97 4.80 -10.69
C SER A 13 8.41 3.70 -9.78
N THR A 14 8.23 4.00 -8.49
CA THR A 14 7.68 3.09 -7.49
C THR A 14 6.28 2.66 -7.89
N LYS A 15 6.03 1.35 -7.79
CA LYS A 15 4.73 0.75 -8.07
C LYS A 15 4.01 0.48 -6.76
N GLU A 16 2.73 0.84 -6.70
CA GLU A 16 1.89 0.45 -5.60
C GLU A 16 1.32 -0.95 -5.81
N MET A 17 1.14 -1.68 -4.74
CA MET A 17 0.46 -2.97 -4.73
C MET A 17 -0.61 -2.98 -3.64
N ALA A 18 -1.86 -3.02 -4.05
CA ALA A 18 -2.99 -3.18 -3.14
C ALA A 18 -3.13 -4.65 -2.72
N ALA A 19 -3.40 -4.91 -1.44
CA ALA A 19 -3.50 -6.25 -0.87
C ALA A 19 -4.42 -6.29 0.36
N SER A 20 -4.61 -7.49 0.91
CA SER A 20 -5.32 -7.72 2.17
C SER A 20 -6.80 -7.34 2.16
N PHE A 21 -7.47 -7.59 1.05
CA PHE A 21 -8.88 -7.32 0.86
C PHE A 21 -9.78 -8.24 1.70
N ARG A 22 -10.90 -7.72 2.14
CA ARG A 22 -11.94 -8.45 2.89
C ARG A 22 -13.14 -8.83 2.05
N ASN A 23 -13.41 -8.06 0.99
CA ASN A 23 -14.54 -8.28 0.07
C ASN A 23 -14.16 -7.87 -1.37
N LYS A 24 -15.01 -8.23 -2.33
CA LYS A 24 -14.76 -7.93 -3.74
C LYS A 24 -14.95 -6.44 -4.08
N GLU A 25 -15.80 -5.74 -3.35
CA GLU A 25 -16.09 -4.32 -3.55
C GLU A 25 -14.82 -3.46 -3.31
N GLU A 26 -14.01 -3.82 -2.33
CA GLU A 26 -12.70 -3.16 -2.08
C GLU A 26 -11.75 -3.33 -3.27
N ILE A 27 -11.77 -4.50 -3.91
CA ILE A 27 -10.94 -4.78 -5.10
C ILE A 27 -11.42 -3.96 -6.29
N ILE A 28 -12.72 -3.95 -6.52
CA ILE A 28 -13.36 -3.20 -7.61
C ILE A 28 -13.08 -1.70 -7.46
N ALA A 29 -13.20 -1.16 -6.26
CA ALA A 29 -12.93 0.25 -5.97
C ALA A 29 -11.47 0.66 -6.25
N LEU A 30 -10.52 -0.29 -6.25
CA LEU A 30 -9.11 -0.05 -6.56
C LEU A 30 -8.73 -0.50 -7.99
N ALA A 31 -9.72 -0.81 -8.84
CA ALA A 31 -9.46 -1.12 -10.23
C ALA A 31 -8.71 0.05 -10.91
N GLY A 32 -7.58 -0.26 -11.54
CA GLY A 32 -6.70 0.73 -12.17
C GLY A 32 -5.44 1.07 -11.38
N CYS A 33 -5.24 0.55 -10.17
CA CYS A 33 -3.94 0.62 -9.49
C CYS A 33 -2.88 -0.23 -10.21
N ASP A 34 -1.60 -0.02 -9.88
CA ASP A 34 -0.50 -0.68 -10.61
C ASP A 34 -0.51 -2.21 -10.45
N LYS A 35 -0.78 -2.70 -9.24
CA LYS A 35 -0.83 -4.13 -8.92
C LYS A 35 -1.84 -4.42 -7.81
N ILE A 36 -2.44 -5.61 -7.87
CA ILE A 36 -3.39 -6.10 -6.86
C ILE A 36 -3.03 -7.54 -6.50
N THR A 37 -2.96 -7.85 -5.21
CA THR A 37 -2.86 -9.21 -4.69
C THR A 37 -4.21 -9.65 -4.17
N ILE A 38 -4.80 -10.66 -4.78
CA ILE A 38 -6.16 -11.14 -4.48
C ILE A 38 -6.07 -12.57 -3.94
N SER A 39 -6.79 -12.89 -2.85
CA SER A 39 -6.88 -14.25 -2.34
C SER A 39 -7.68 -15.14 -3.32
N PRO A 40 -7.40 -16.46 -3.37
CA PRO A 40 -8.14 -17.39 -4.25
C PRO A 40 -9.66 -17.33 -4.04
N LYS A 41 -10.12 -17.17 -2.81
CA LYS A 41 -11.54 -17.04 -2.47
C LYS A 41 -12.17 -15.82 -3.16
N LEU A 42 -11.59 -14.64 -2.98
CA LEU A 42 -12.09 -13.40 -3.58
C LEU A 42 -11.97 -13.41 -5.11
N LEU A 43 -10.94 -14.10 -5.64
CA LEU A 43 -10.80 -14.27 -7.09
C LEU A 43 -11.97 -15.07 -7.68
N SER A 44 -12.38 -16.16 -7.01
CA SER A 44 -13.56 -16.92 -7.42
C SER A 44 -14.86 -16.13 -7.29
N GLU A 45 -14.98 -15.26 -6.30
CA GLU A 45 -16.13 -14.36 -6.16
C GLU A 45 -16.18 -13.35 -7.33
N LEU A 46 -15.03 -12.81 -7.73
CA LEU A 46 -14.93 -11.89 -8.87
C LEU A 46 -15.23 -12.59 -10.20
N GLU A 47 -14.79 -13.84 -10.40
CA GLU A 47 -15.06 -14.62 -11.61
C GLU A 47 -16.55 -14.81 -11.85
N ASN A 48 -17.34 -14.90 -10.78
CA ASN A 48 -18.79 -15.01 -10.83
C ASN A 48 -19.52 -13.66 -10.77
N SER A 49 -18.77 -12.56 -10.74
CA SER A 49 -19.31 -11.19 -10.76
C SER A 49 -19.37 -10.67 -12.20
N HIS A 50 -20.48 -10.02 -12.54
CA HIS A 50 -20.65 -9.38 -13.83
C HIS A 50 -20.69 -7.85 -13.71
N GLU A 51 -20.13 -7.31 -12.65
CA GLU A 51 -20.06 -5.87 -12.42
C GLU A 51 -19.12 -5.21 -13.44
N ASP A 52 -19.58 -4.12 -14.05
CA ASP A 52 -18.74 -3.31 -14.93
C ASP A 52 -17.78 -2.46 -14.09
N VAL A 53 -16.49 -2.66 -14.29
CA VAL A 53 -15.43 -1.92 -13.59
C VAL A 53 -14.91 -0.72 -14.37
N THR A 54 -15.46 -0.47 -15.56
CA THR A 54 -14.97 0.58 -16.47
C THR A 54 -15.00 1.95 -15.81
N ASP A 55 -16.07 2.28 -15.09
CA ASP A 55 -16.21 3.56 -14.42
C ASP A 55 -15.18 3.73 -13.29
N TYR A 56 -14.88 2.69 -12.53
CA TYR A 56 -13.84 2.73 -11.47
C TYR A 56 -12.45 2.95 -12.06
N VAL A 57 -12.12 2.26 -13.16
CA VAL A 57 -10.84 2.44 -13.86
C VAL A 57 -10.72 3.85 -14.42
N LEU A 58 -11.79 4.40 -14.99
CA LEU A 58 -11.82 5.76 -15.51
C LEU A 58 -11.69 6.78 -14.38
N LEU A 59 -12.46 6.64 -13.30
CA LEU A 59 -12.38 7.52 -12.13
C LEU A 59 -10.97 7.54 -11.53
N ASN A 60 -10.34 6.38 -11.37
CA ASN A 60 -8.99 6.28 -10.84
C ASN A 60 -7.94 6.89 -11.78
N LYS A 61 -8.18 6.90 -13.08
CA LYS A 61 -7.32 7.57 -14.08
C LYS A 61 -7.57 9.08 -14.18
N LEU A 62 -8.82 9.52 -14.04
CA LEU A 62 -9.21 10.93 -14.21
C LEU A 62 -8.98 11.77 -12.94
N MET A 63 -8.85 11.17 -11.78
CA MET A 63 -8.65 11.86 -10.50
C MET A 63 -7.22 12.40 -10.31
N PHE A 64 -6.43 12.52 -11.37
CA PHE A 64 -5.19 13.28 -11.33
C PHE A 64 -5.49 14.78 -11.22
N LYS A 65 -5.89 15.21 -10.03
CA LYS A 65 -5.78 16.62 -9.67
C LYS A 65 -4.32 16.85 -9.30
N GLU A 66 -3.71 17.86 -9.91
CA GLU A 66 -2.42 18.37 -9.45
C GLU A 66 -2.58 18.84 -7.99
N LYS A 67 -2.34 17.93 -7.07
CA LYS A 67 -2.22 18.27 -5.67
C LYS A 67 -0.75 18.61 -5.48
N GLN A 68 -0.46 19.88 -5.19
CA GLN A 68 0.88 20.25 -4.77
C GLN A 68 1.12 19.59 -3.40
N TYR A 69 2.03 18.62 -3.37
CA TYR A 69 2.55 18.08 -2.14
C TYR A 69 3.84 18.80 -1.81
N GLU A 70 3.94 19.31 -0.61
CA GLU A 70 5.20 19.86 -0.12
C GLU A 70 6.22 18.74 0.07
N GLU A 71 7.49 19.06 -0.14
CA GLU A 71 8.57 18.13 0.15
C GLU A 71 8.58 17.84 1.66
N MET A 72 8.48 16.57 2.01
CA MET A 72 8.42 16.15 3.41
C MET A 72 9.84 15.96 3.95
N THR A 73 10.22 16.74 4.95
CA THR A 73 11.44 16.53 5.71
C THR A 73 11.24 15.44 6.77
N TYR A 74 12.33 14.95 7.36
CA TYR A 74 12.25 13.99 8.46
C TYR A 74 11.50 14.56 9.67
N GLU A 75 11.69 15.83 9.97
CA GLU A 75 11.03 16.55 11.07
C GLU A 75 9.51 16.60 10.82
N SER A 76 9.09 17.05 9.64
CA SER A 76 7.66 17.12 9.31
C SER A 76 7.01 15.73 9.27
N PHE A 77 7.73 14.71 8.77
CA PHE A 77 7.25 13.32 8.84
C PHE A 77 7.02 12.87 10.28
N THR A 78 7.96 13.17 11.18
CA THR A 78 7.84 12.80 12.59
C THR A 78 6.65 13.50 13.25
N GLU A 79 6.43 14.78 12.98
CA GLU A 79 5.27 15.53 13.47
C GLU A 79 3.94 14.94 12.98
N TYR A 80 3.84 14.62 11.68
CA TYR A 80 2.66 13.95 11.14
C TYR A 80 2.41 12.57 11.76
N LEU A 81 3.48 11.82 12.02
CA LEU A 81 3.37 10.50 12.64
C LEU A 81 2.86 10.60 14.09
N GLU A 82 3.25 11.64 14.84
CA GLU A 82 2.74 11.90 16.20
C GLU A 82 1.22 12.17 16.22
N LEU A 83 0.66 12.71 15.14
CA LEU A 83 -0.78 12.96 15.02
C LEU A 83 -1.60 11.70 14.75
N ASN A 84 -0.96 10.57 14.40
CA ASN A 84 -1.61 9.31 14.09
C ASN A 84 -1.02 8.16 14.92
N ASN A 85 -1.52 8.01 16.14
CA ASN A 85 -1.03 7.00 17.09
C ASN A 85 -1.04 5.58 16.51
N MET A 86 -2.07 5.19 15.76
CA MET A 86 -2.15 3.86 15.16
C MET A 86 -1.04 3.65 14.13
N ALA A 87 -0.82 4.61 13.24
CA ALA A 87 0.24 4.53 12.24
C ALA A 87 1.63 4.50 12.93
N LYS A 88 1.84 5.33 13.95
CA LYS A 88 3.07 5.36 14.75
C LYS A 88 3.37 4.01 15.40
N GLU A 89 2.41 3.46 16.15
CA GLU A 89 2.57 2.17 16.82
C GLU A 89 2.85 1.04 15.82
N LYS A 90 2.12 0.99 14.69
CA LYS A 90 2.31 -0.06 13.68
C LYS A 90 3.65 0.08 12.97
N LEU A 91 4.09 1.28 12.68
CA LEU A 91 5.38 1.52 12.03
C LEU A 91 6.54 1.13 12.96
N ILE A 92 6.55 1.66 14.19
CA ILE A 92 7.63 1.40 15.16
C ILE A 92 7.66 -0.08 15.54
N GLY A 93 6.52 -0.66 15.92
CA GLY A 93 6.44 -2.08 16.27
C GLY A 93 6.81 -3.01 15.11
N GLY A 94 6.48 -2.64 13.87
CA GLY A 94 6.89 -3.37 12.67
C GLY A 94 8.40 -3.34 12.48
N ILE A 95 9.03 -2.18 12.60
CA ILE A 95 10.48 -2.01 12.48
C ILE A 95 11.21 -2.85 13.55
N GLU A 96 10.77 -2.76 14.81
CA GLU A 96 11.36 -3.51 15.92
C GLU A 96 11.25 -5.03 15.71
N SER A 97 10.08 -5.51 15.27
CA SER A 97 9.85 -6.93 14.99
C SER A 97 10.77 -7.42 13.88
N PHE A 98 10.84 -6.71 12.76
CA PHE A 98 11.69 -7.09 11.63
C PHE A 98 13.18 -7.04 11.99
N ALA A 99 13.61 -6.06 12.76
CA ALA A 99 15.00 -5.98 13.25
C ALA A 99 15.35 -7.21 14.13
N LYS A 100 14.43 -7.63 15.01
CA LYS A 100 14.59 -8.83 15.85
C LYS A 100 14.66 -10.09 14.99
N ASP A 101 13.78 -10.25 14.01
CA ASP A 101 13.73 -11.40 13.12
C ASP A 101 14.99 -11.48 12.26
N THR A 102 15.47 -10.35 11.75
CA THR A 102 16.73 -10.25 11.03
C THR A 102 17.91 -10.72 11.91
N LYS A 103 17.95 -10.26 13.15
CA LYS A 103 19.00 -10.69 14.09
C LYS A 103 18.95 -12.19 14.40
N THR A 104 17.76 -12.74 14.52
CA THR A 104 17.57 -14.19 14.70
C THR A 104 18.09 -14.97 13.49
N PHE A 105 17.81 -14.49 12.29
CA PHE A 105 18.28 -15.11 11.05
C PHE A 105 19.82 -15.01 10.92
N GLU A 106 20.41 -13.87 11.22
CA GLU A 106 21.86 -13.70 11.26
C GLU A 106 22.54 -14.71 12.21
N ASN A 107 22.01 -14.87 13.43
CA ASN A 107 22.54 -15.81 14.41
C ASN A 107 22.40 -17.26 13.93
N LEU A 108 21.30 -17.60 13.25
CA LEU A 108 21.12 -18.91 12.62
C LEU A 108 22.21 -19.16 11.57
N LEU A 109 22.47 -18.20 10.68
CA LEU A 109 23.52 -18.33 9.66
C LEU A 109 24.91 -18.50 10.29
N LEU A 110 25.20 -17.79 11.36
CA LEU A 110 26.47 -17.91 12.07
C LEU A 110 26.64 -19.26 12.74
N SER A 111 25.56 -19.95 13.13
CA SER A 111 25.60 -21.28 13.74
C SER A 111 26.00 -22.40 12.78
N PHE A 112 25.97 -22.15 11.49
CA PHE A 112 26.40 -23.10 10.45
C PHE A 112 27.89 -22.95 10.04
N ARG A 113 28.62 -22.05 10.69
CA ARG A 113 30.06 -21.87 10.52
C ARG A 113 30.84 -22.64 11.57
#